data_18663f4f824d5930594e17b3fb124b63
#
_entry.id   18663f4f824d5930594e17b3fb124b63
#
_cell.length_a   1.000
_cell.length_b   1.000
_cell.length_c   1.000
_cell.angle_alpha   90.00
_cell.angle_beta   90.00
_cell.angle_gamma   90.00
#
_symmetry.space_group_name_H-M   'P 1'
#
loop_
_entity.id
_entity.type
_entity.pdbx_description
1 polymer ?
#
loop_
_entity_poly.entity_id
_entity_poly.type
_entity_poly.pdbx_seq_one_letter_code
_entity_poly.pdbx_strand_id
1 'polypeptide(L)'
;ERRGHVAQGATLAERLLRAAGYRVEPLLDALGQPLRDMDFVRQCEPQQLAELVLAQLGPAALTALRDTLQAEGLQPPARWSSAAAVAFAATIGFPPEFASSAEARREPEEWISGPIELPPLHDFQHEVFEGLRALLASGTQRRRAVVSLPTGGGKTRVTVEAAVRLVLAPEGAARGVLWIAQTDELCEQAVQAFRQVWVNLGAQKTSLRIARLWGGNRNPTPSDSDKPVVVVASIQTLNSRISQAELAWLRKLGLVVIDECHHAITPSYSELLRWLDAEAPRPGATPKDEPPIVGLSATPFRTDDEESQRLARRFDSRWLPSDQEQLYARLLAQGVLAQAQYESLDTGAGLTDDELTRLERLGEPWEGLDFENLLEAINQRLAGDARRNERLVECIEASAERSILFFTNSVAHAEEMAARLNLAGIGAAAISSNTPTVARRYFLDRFQGGQIRVLCNHSVLTTGFDAPRTDMVLIARQVFSPVRYMQMVGRGLRGEKNGGTSQCRIVTVIDNLGRFSDRHPYHYCRNLYSTGA
;
A
#
# COMPACT_ATOMS: atom_id res chain seq x y z
N GLU A 1 -18.65 -8.30 -39.47
CA GLU A 1 -17.86 -7.27 -40.22
C GLU A 1 -17.34 -6.18 -39.26
N ARG A 2 -18.18 -5.53 -38.46
CA ARG A 2 -17.78 -4.41 -37.58
C ARG A 2 -16.68 -4.79 -36.56
N ARG A 3 -16.78 -5.96 -35.90
CA ARG A 3 -15.77 -6.46 -34.97
C ARG A 3 -14.44 -6.72 -35.65
N GLY A 4 -14.44 -7.28 -36.85
CA GLY A 4 -13.24 -7.49 -37.66
C GLY A 4 -12.56 -6.18 -38.05
N HIS A 5 -13.32 -5.13 -38.37
CA HIS A 5 -12.78 -3.81 -38.65
C HIS A 5 -12.07 -3.19 -37.40
N VAL A 6 -12.62 -3.34 -36.20
CA VAL A 6 -11.98 -2.89 -34.97
C VAL A 6 -10.67 -3.64 -34.73
N ALA A 7 -10.69 -4.97 -34.87
CA ALA A 7 -9.52 -5.82 -34.65
C ALA A 7 -8.33 -5.54 -35.58
N GLN A 8 -8.57 -4.93 -36.75
CA GLN A 8 -7.55 -4.53 -37.73
C GLN A 8 -6.70 -3.31 -37.29
N GLY A 9 -7.07 -2.60 -36.22
CA GLY A 9 -6.26 -1.53 -35.65
C GLY A 9 -4.88 -2.03 -35.24
N ALA A 10 -3.82 -1.31 -35.61
CA ALA A 10 -2.43 -1.70 -35.31
C ALA A 10 -2.11 -1.66 -33.80
N THR A 11 -2.67 -0.66 -33.09
CA THR A 11 -2.50 -0.47 -31.65
C THR A 11 -3.81 -0.66 -30.90
N LEU A 12 -3.73 -0.85 -29.58
CA LEU A 12 -4.94 -0.89 -28.73
C LEU A 12 -5.69 0.43 -28.76
N ALA A 13 -4.99 1.55 -28.83
CA ALA A 13 -5.60 2.88 -28.93
C ALA A 13 -6.37 3.04 -30.26
N GLU A 14 -5.79 2.61 -31.37
CA GLU A 14 -6.49 2.63 -32.66
C GLU A 14 -7.72 1.71 -32.65
N ARG A 15 -7.63 0.54 -32.02
CA ARG A 15 -8.78 -0.35 -31.83
C ARG A 15 -9.86 0.27 -30.96
N LEU A 16 -9.47 0.95 -29.88
CA LEU A 16 -10.41 1.67 -29.02
C LEU A 16 -11.11 2.80 -29.78
N LEU A 17 -10.35 3.59 -30.54
CA LEU A 17 -10.86 4.69 -31.36
C LEU A 17 -11.86 4.18 -32.42
N ARG A 18 -11.54 3.08 -33.11
CA ARG A 18 -12.45 2.41 -34.05
C ARG A 18 -13.70 1.87 -33.37
N ALA A 19 -13.54 1.30 -32.15
CA ALA A 19 -14.67 0.81 -31.36
C ALA A 19 -15.60 1.94 -30.89
N ALA A 20 -15.05 3.13 -30.64
CA ALA A 20 -15.80 4.34 -30.33
C ALA A 20 -16.39 5.05 -31.55
N GLY A 21 -16.25 4.49 -32.78
CA GLY A 21 -16.75 5.08 -34.01
C GLY A 21 -16.04 6.39 -34.39
N TYR A 22 -14.78 6.56 -34.01
CA TYR A 22 -13.98 7.78 -34.18
C TYR A 22 -14.57 9.02 -33.49
N ARG A 23 -15.47 8.83 -32.53
CA ARG A 23 -16.09 9.93 -31.78
C ARG A 23 -15.26 10.34 -30.58
N VAL A 24 -15.06 11.64 -30.41
CA VAL A 24 -14.25 12.23 -29.33
C VAL A 24 -15.03 12.24 -28.01
N GLU A 25 -16.30 12.64 -28.04
CA GLU A 25 -17.10 12.79 -26.81
C GLU A 25 -17.15 11.54 -25.91
N PRO A 26 -17.38 10.32 -26.44
CA PRO A 26 -17.36 9.13 -25.60
C PRO A 26 -16.00 8.85 -24.93
N LEU A 27 -14.89 9.25 -25.57
CA LEU A 27 -13.55 9.10 -24.99
C LEU A 27 -13.33 10.12 -23.87
N LEU A 28 -13.79 11.36 -24.05
CA LEU A 28 -13.78 12.38 -23.00
C LEU A 28 -14.67 11.99 -21.81
N ASP A 29 -15.87 11.46 -22.09
CA ASP A 29 -16.80 10.97 -21.06
C ASP A 29 -16.18 9.82 -20.26
N ALA A 30 -15.47 8.91 -20.92
CA ALA A 30 -14.79 7.79 -20.28
C ALA A 30 -13.66 8.24 -19.33
N LEU A 31 -12.95 9.33 -19.65
CA LEU A 31 -11.94 9.90 -18.77
C LEU A 31 -12.56 10.49 -17.49
N GLY A 32 -13.81 10.97 -17.56
CA GLY A 32 -14.51 11.57 -16.43
C GLY A 32 -13.94 12.92 -15.99
N GLN A 33 -14.55 13.49 -14.94
CA GLN A 33 -14.03 14.72 -14.32
C GLN A 33 -12.97 14.38 -13.27
N PRO A 34 -11.92 15.21 -13.11
CA PRO A 34 -11.74 16.53 -13.74
C PRO A 34 -11.08 16.50 -15.14
N LEU A 35 -10.50 15.38 -15.60
CA LEU A 35 -9.69 15.33 -16.83
C LEU A 35 -10.45 15.81 -18.07
N ARG A 36 -11.72 15.43 -18.20
CA ARG A 36 -12.59 15.86 -19.31
C ARG A 36 -12.61 17.38 -19.51
N ASP A 37 -12.54 18.15 -18.42
CA ASP A 37 -12.72 19.60 -18.43
C ASP A 37 -11.38 20.34 -18.59
N MET A 38 -10.26 19.64 -18.60
CA MET A 38 -8.95 20.24 -18.78
C MET A 38 -8.68 20.63 -20.24
N ASP A 39 -8.24 21.85 -20.47
CA ASP A 39 -8.00 22.38 -21.82
C ASP A 39 -7.00 21.54 -22.63
N PHE A 40 -5.92 21.07 -22.00
CA PHE A 40 -4.93 20.23 -22.67
C PHE A 40 -5.47 18.87 -23.10
N VAL A 41 -6.47 18.33 -22.40
CA VAL A 41 -7.17 17.08 -22.78
C VAL A 41 -8.14 17.33 -23.94
N ARG A 42 -8.88 18.43 -23.90
CA ARG A 42 -9.82 18.81 -24.96
C ARG A 42 -9.13 19.14 -26.29
N GLN A 43 -7.88 19.55 -26.24
CA GLN A 43 -7.06 19.84 -27.42
C GLN A 43 -6.38 18.61 -28.03
N CYS A 44 -6.50 17.44 -27.40
CA CYS A 44 -5.90 16.20 -27.89
C CYS A 44 -6.58 15.74 -29.20
N GLU A 45 -5.76 15.23 -30.10
CA GLU A 45 -6.25 14.49 -31.27
C GLU A 45 -6.96 13.19 -30.84
N PRO A 46 -7.93 12.69 -31.62
CA PRO A 46 -8.70 11.49 -31.26
C PRO A 46 -7.86 10.28 -30.89
N GLN A 47 -6.71 10.08 -31.54
CA GLN A 47 -5.78 8.99 -31.27
C GLN A 47 -5.15 9.17 -29.87
N GLN A 48 -4.73 10.39 -29.53
CA GLN A 48 -4.14 10.72 -28.21
C GLN A 48 -5.18 10.53 -27.10
N LEU A 49 -6.45 10.88 -27.33
CA LEU A 49 -7.53 10.63 -26.37
C LEU A 49 -7.73 9.14 -26.12
N ALA A 50 -7.70 8.31 -27.16
CA ALA A 50 -7.79 6.86 -27.00
C ALA A 50 -6.59 6.29 -26.20
N GLU A 51 -5.39 6.81 -26.41
CA GLU A 51 -4.20 6.47 -25.64
C GLU A 51 -4.34 6.89 -24.17
N LEU A 52 -4.85 8.10 -23.91
CA LEU A 52 -5.13 8.57 -22.54
C LEU A 52 -6.17 7.70 -21.84
N VAL A 53 -7.27 7.35 -22.50
CA VAL A 53 -8.31 6.46 -21.94
C VAL A 53 -7.69 5.11 -21.53
N LEU A 54 -6.85 4.52 -22.36
CA LEU A 54 -6.16 3.27 -22.05
C LEU A 54 -5.15 3.43 -20.89
N ALA A 55 -4.43 4.54 -20.86
CA ALA A 55 -3.46 4.83 -19.81
C ALA A 55 -4.12 5.11 -18.45
N GLN A 56 -5.32 5.70 -18.43
CA GLN A 56 -6.06 6.02 -17.21
C GLN A 56 -6.92 4.86 -16.70
N LEU A 57 -7.58 4.15 -17.59
CA LEU A 57 -8.56 3.12 -17.24
C LEU A 57 -8.05 1.70 -17.42
N GLY A 58 -7.00 1.49 -18.24
CA GLY A 58 -6.48 0.16 -18.53
C GLY A 58 -7.60 -0.80 -18.97
N PRO A 59 -7.70 -1.99 -18.35
CA PRO A 59 -8.75 -2.96 -18.65
C PRO A 59 -10.18 -2.44 -18.46
N ALA A 60 -10.40 -1.42 -17.66
CA ALA A 60 -11.74 -0.84 -17.46
C ALA A 60 -12.22 0.02 -18.65
N ALA A 61 -11.36 0.34 -19.61
CA ALA A 61 -11.70 1.18 -20.76
C ALA A 61 -12.88 0.66 -21.58
N LEU A 62 -12.92 -0.65 -21.87
CA LEU A 62 -14.04 -1.26 -22.59
C LEU A 62 -15.35 -1.22 -21.80
N THR A 63 -15.28 -1.35 -20.48
CA THR A 63 -16.45 -1.25 -19.61
C THR A 63 -16.99 0.18 -19.58
N ALA A 64 -16.09 1.16 -19.49
CA ALA A 64 -16.46 2.59 -19.50
C ALA A 64 -17.14 3.00 -20.83
N LEU A 65 -16.74 2.41 -21.94
CA LEU A 65 -17.31 2.68 -23.27
C LEU A 65 -18.48 1.77 -23.65
N ARG A 66 -19.05 1.02 -22.71
CA ARG A 66 -20.09 0.00 -23.01
C ARG A 66 -21.23 0.51 -23.88
N ASP A 67 -21.84 1.64 -23.52
CA ASP A 67 -22.98 2.19 -24.24
C ASP A 67 -22.59 2.64 -25.65
N THR A 68 -21.38 3.17 -25.78
CA THR A 68 -20.81 3.52 -27.08
C THR A 68 -20.59 2.28 -27.96
N LEU A 69 -20.01 1.21 -27.40
CA LEU A 69 -19.82 -0.06 -28.09
C LEU A 69 -21.15 -0.64 -28.57
N GLN A 70 -22.19 -0.52 -27.75
CA GLN A 70 -23.55 -0.97 -28.12
C GLN A 70 -24.13 -0.12 -29.23
N ALA A 71 -24.01 1.21 -29.15
CA ALA A 71 -24.48 2.14 -30.20
C ALA A 71 -23.75 1.90 -31.51
N GLU A 72 -22.49 1.50 -31.48
CA GLU A 72 -21.69 1.14 -32.66
C GLU A 72 -21.94 -0.30 -33.17
N GLY A 73 -22.92 -1.02 -32.62
CA GLY A 73 -23.33 -2.35 -33.06
C GLY A 73 -22.40 -3.50 -32.67
N LEU A 74 -21.48 -3.29 -31.73
CA LEU A 74 -20.48 -4.29 -31.32
C LEU A 74 -21.01 -5.34 -30.35
N GLN A 75 -22.20 -5.15 -29.78
CA GLN A 75 -22.85 -6.06 -28.82
C GLN A 75 -21.92 -6.47 -27.63
N PRO A 76 -21.58 -5.53 -26.75
CA PRO A 76 -20.77 -5.83 -25.59
C PRO A 76 -21.50 -6.79 -24.63
N PRO A 77 -20.76 -7.58 -23.82
CA PRO A 77 -21.37 -8.56 -22.92
C PRO A 77 -22.15 -7.89 -21.79
N ALA A 78 -23.21 -8.54 -21.32
CA ALA A 78 -23.99 -8.07 -20.19
C ALA A 78 -23.17 -8.05 -18.89
N ARG A 79 -22.25 -9.03 -18.72
CA ARG A 79 -21.33 -9.15 -17.58
C ARG A 79 -19.90 -9.26 -18.08
N TRP A 80 -19.07 -8.31 -17.69
CA TRP A 80 -17.64 -8.26 -18.06
C TRP A 80 -16.77 -9.33 -17.38
N SER A 81 -17.30 -10.04 -16.39
CA SER A 81 -16.64 -11.15 -15.69
C SER A 81 -16.99 -12.54 -16.26
N SER A 82 -17.39 -12.63 -17.49
CA SER A 82 -17.87 -13.88 -18.10
C SER A 82 -16.96 -14.37 -19.22
N ALA A 83 -17.04 -15.65 -19.56
CA ALA A 83 -16.39 -16.20 -20.75
C ALA A 83 -16.81 -15.47 -22.04
N ALA A 84 -18.04 -14.96 -22.08
CA ALA A 84 -18.53 -14.14 -23.20
C ALA A 84 -17.76 -12.80 -23.31
N ALA A 85 -17.31 -12.23 -22.19
CA ALA A 85 -16.50 -11.02 -22.21
C ALA A 85 -15.09 -11.29 -22.77
N VAL A 86 -14.47 -12.40 -22.41
CA VAL A 86 -13.17 -12.82 -22.96
C VAL A 86 -13.28 -13.03 -24.48
N ALA A 87 -14.33 -13.74 -24.92
CA ALA A 87 -14.59 -13.93 -26.35
C ALA A 87 -14.84 -12.59 -27.07
N PHE A 88 -15.61 -11.69 -26.47
CA PHE A 88 -15.85 -10.36 -27.02
C PHE A 88 -14.56 -9.55 -27.17
N ALA A 89 -13.75 -9.41 -26.10
CA ALA A 89 -12.49 -8.70 -26.15
C ALA A 89 -11.57 -9.27 -27.25
N ALA A 90 -11.42 -10.58 -27.32
CA ALA A 90 -10.63 -11.24 -28.36
C ALA A 90 -11.16 -10.94 -29.80
N THR A 91 -12.48 -10.90 -30.00
CA THR A 91 -13.06 -10.63 -31.34
C THR A 91 -12.84 -9.20 -31.82
N ILE A 92 -12.60 -8.25 -30.91
CA ILE A 92 -12.25 -6.85 -31.23
C ILE A 92 -10.75 -6.58 -31.07
N GLY A 93 -9.94 -7.63 -30.87
CA GLY A 93 -8.49 -7.56 -30.83
C GLY A 93 -7.90 -7.06 -29.51
N PHE A 94 -8.67 -7.08 -28.41
CA PHE A 94 -8.16 -6.73 -27.07
C PHE A 94 -7.68 -7.97 -26.32
N PRO A 95 -6.63 -7.82 -25.47
CA PRO A 95 -6.17 -8.89 -24.61
C PRO A 95 -7.21 -9.35 -23.59
N PRO A 96 -7.14 -10.61 -23.10
CA PRO A 96 -8.11 -11.18 -22.16
C PRO A 96 -8.32 -10.38 -20.87
N GLU A 97 -7.30 -9.68 -20.39
CA GLU A 97 -7.38 -8.84 -19.20
C GLU A 97 -8.39 -7.70 -19.32
N PHE A 98 -8.73 -7.26 -20.54
CA PHE A 98 -9.77 -6.26 -20.81
C PHE A 98 -11.20 -6.81 -20.66
N ALA A 99 -11.33 -8.10 -20.46
CA ALA A 99 -12.61 -8.77 -20.22
C ALA A 99 -12.86 -9.08 -18.74
N SER A 100 -11.86 -8.95 -17.88
CA SER A 100 -11.99 -9.34 -16.47
C SER A 100 -12.31 -8.14 -15.60
N SER A 101 -13.57 -7.93 -15.30
CA SER A 101 -14.04 -6.93 -14.33
C SER A 101 -14.42 -7.55 -12.97
N ALA A 102 -14.31 -8.87 -12.82
CA ALA A 102 -14.66 -9.51 -11.57
C ALA A 102 -13.43 -9.65 -10.68
N GLU A 103 -13.50 -9.08 -9.50
CA GLU A 103 -12.85 -9.66 -8.35
C GLU A 103 -13.23 -11.14 -8.30
N ALA A 104 -12.29 -12.02 -8.61
CA ALA A 104 -12.44 -13.39 -8.17
C ALA A 104 -12.55 -13.29 -6.64
N ARG A 105 -13.76 -13.47 -6.14
CA ARG A 105 -14.04 -13.47 -4.71
C ARG A 105 -13.11 -14.50 -4.10
N ARG A 106 -12.11 -14.03 -3.35
CA ARG A 106 -11.16 -14.93 -2.71
C ARG A 106 -11.93 -15.76 -1.71
N GLU A 107 -11.61 -17.05 -1.65
CA GLU A 107 -12.22 -17.93 -0.68
C GLU A 107 -11.97 -17.39 0.74
N PRO A 108 -13.00 -17.38 1.61
CA PRO A 108 -12.87 -16.89 2.98
C PRO A 108 -11.85 -17.70 3.80
N GLU A 109 -11.56 -18.92 3.39
CA GLU A 109 -10.61 -19.85 4.03
C GLU A 109 -9.85 -20.63 2.98
N GLU A 110 -8.59 -20.96 3.25
CA GLU A 110 -7.79 -21.86 2.41
C GLU A 110 -6.92 -22.79 3.24
N TRP A 111 -6.61 -23.95 2.68
CA TRP A 111 -5.76 -24.96 3.28
C TRP A 111 -4.46 -25.07 2.50
N ILE A 112 -3.33 -24.87 3.18
CA ILE A 112 -2.00 -24.85 2.57
C ILE A 112 -1.21 -26.05 3.05
N SER A 113 -0.64 -26.80 2.10
CA SER A 113 0.27 -27.92 2.35
C SER A 113 1.69 -27.55 1.93
N GLY A 114 2.70 -27.90 2.73
CA GLY A 114 4.13 -27.69 2.48
C GLY A 114 4.91 -29.00 2.54
N PRO A 115 6.23 -29.02 2.38
CA PRO A 115 7.19 -27.92 2.27
C PRO A 115 7.88 -27.79 0.90
N ILE A 116 8.46 -26.60 0.62
CA ILE A 116 9.41 -26.29 -0.44
C ILE A 116 10.50 -25.39 0.19
N GLU A 117 11.75 -25.41 -0.26
CA GLU A 117 12.84 -24.62 0.34
C GLU A 117 12.65 -23.10 0.19
N LEU A 118 12.92 -22.37 1.27
CA LEU A 118 12.95 -20.90 1.31
C LEU A 118 14.38 -20.39 1.41
N PRO A 119 14.70 -19.23 0.83
CA PRO A 119 15.94 -18.55 1.12
C PRO A 119 16.09 -18.33 2.64
N PRO A 120 17.30 -18.51 3.20
CA PRO A 120 17.55 -18.30 4.62
C PRO A 120 17.24 -16.85 5.02
N LEU A 121 16.97 -16.64 6.29
CA LEU A 121 16.88 -15.29 6.86
C LEU A 121 18.25 -14.62 6.81
N HIS A 122 18.29 -13.32 6.54
CA HIS A 122 19.51 -12.52 6.72
C HIS A 122 19.90 -12.45 8.21
N ASP A 123 21.16 -12.19 8.53
CA ASP A 123 21.68 -12.15 9.90
C ASP A 123 20.84 -11.25 10.82
N PHE A 124 20.49 -10.05 10.36
CA PHE A 124 19.65 -9.13 11.15
C PHE A 124 18.22 -9.64 11.34
N GLN A 125 17.67 -10.39 10.38
CA GLN A 125 16.37 -11.03 10.51
C GLN A 125 16.47 -12.22 11.49
N HIS A 126 17.60 -12.90 11.51
CA HIS A 126 17.88 -13.97 12.47
C HIS A 126 17.93 -13.43 13.90
N GLU A 127 18.55 -12.26 14.14
CA GLU A 127 18.49 -11.57 15.43
C GLU A 127 17.05 -11.28 15.88
N VAL A 128 16.22 -10.78 14.96
CA VAL A 128 14.79 -10.55 15.23
C VAL A 128 14.08 -11.86 15.56
N PHE A 129 14.35 -12.92 14.79
CA PHE A 129 13.76 -14.25 15.02
C PHE A 129 14.13 -14.79 16.41
N GLU A 130 15.40 -14.69 16.82
CA GLU A 130 15.87 -15.12 18.14
C GLU A 130 15.25 -14.27 19.25
N GLY A 131 15.09 -12.96 19.04
CA GLY A 131 14.37 -12.08 19.96
C GLY A 131 12.91 -12.47 20.13
N LEU A 132 12.23 -12.84 19.04
CA LEU A 132 10.85 -13.37 19.07
C LEU A 132 10.78 -14.73 19.75
N ARG A 133 11.76 -15.61 19.52
CA ARG A 133 11.86 -16.90 20.20
C ARG A 133 11.98 -16.73 21.71
N ALA A 134 12.86 -15.84 22.17
CA ALA A 134 13.02 -15.52 23.58
C ALA A 134 11.75 -14.93 24.19
N LEU A 135 11.06 -14.02 23.45
CA LEU A 135 9.78 -13.45 23.87
C LEU A 135 8.70 -14.51 24.08
N LEU A 136 8.54 -15.42 23.11
CA LEU A 136 7.50 -16.46 23.14
C LEU A 136 7.78 -17.54 24.19
N ALA A 137 9.06 -17.84 24.45
CA ALA A 137 9.48 -18.81 25.46
C ALA A 137 9.38 -18.26 26.90
N SER A 138 9.24 -16.96 27.08
CA SER A 138 9.18 -16.32 28.40
C SER A 138 7.90 -16.74 29.15
N GLY A 139 8.07 -17.34 30.33
CA GLY A 139 6.95 -17.84 31.15
C GLY A 139 6.49 -16.91 32.27
N THR A 140 7.23 -15.85 32.57
CA THR A 140 7.06 -15.05 33.82
C THR A 140 6.84 -13.56 33.60
N GLN A 141 7.06 -13.06 32.40
CA GLN A 141 6.94 -11.63 32.06
C GLN A 141 5.89 -11.39 30.99
N ARG A 142 5.37 -10.18 30.96
CA ARG A 142 4.52 -9.69 29.89
C ARG A 142 5.22 -9.88 28.54
N ARG A 143 4.53 -10.43 27.54
CA ARG A 143 5.13 -10.89 26.29
C ARG A 143 4.77 -9.95 25.15
N ARG A 144 5.30 -8.74 25.17
CA ARG A 144 5.06 -7.73 24.12
C ARG A 144 6.38 -7.22 23.56
N ALA A 145 6.45 -7.01 22.25
CA ALA A 145 7.58 -6.39 21.57
C ALA A 145 7.17 -5.77 20.24
N VAL A 146 7.98 -4.87 19.72
CA VAL A 146 7.87 -4.32 18.36
C VAL A 146 9.02 -4.85 17.51
N VAL A 147 8.71 -5.44 16.37
CA VAL A 147 9.66 -5.68 15.29
C VAL A 147 9.77 -4.39 14.49
N SER A 148 10.92 -3.72 14.65
CA SER A 148 11.22 -2.45 14.02
C SER A 148 12.31 -2.64 12.99
N LEU A 149 11.91 -2.77 11.73
CA LEU A 149 12.78 -2.85 10.56
C LEU A 149 12.32 -1.85 9.52
N PRO A 150 13.21 -1.24 8.75
CA PRO A 150 12.83 -0.32 7.68
C PRO A 150 11.91 -0.99 6.65
N THR A 151 11.25 -0.18 5.84
CA THR A 151 10.47 -0.68 4.70
C THR A 151 11.39 -1.51 3.80
N GLY A 152 10.93 -2.68 3.36
CA GLY A 152 11.78 -3.62 2.60
C GLY A 152 12.71 -4.49 3.46
N GLY A 153 12.88 -4.24 4.77
CA GLY A 153 13.70 -5.05 5.67
C GLY A 153 13.11 -6.43 6.02
N GLY A 154 11.92 -6.75 5.53
CA GLY A 154 11.32 -8.08 5.70
C GLY A 154 10.65 -8.33 7.05
N LYS A 155 10.10 -7.28 7.70
CA LYS A 155 9.31 -7.40 8.95
C LYS A 155 8.29 -8.53 8.90
N THR A 156 7.42 -8.49 7.89
CA THR A 156 6.37 -9.48 7.70
C THR A 156 6.97 -10.87 7.52
N ARG A 157 8.02 -11.01 6.70
CA ARG A 157 8.69 -12.28 6.41
C ARG A 157 9.25 -12.94 7.68
N VAL A 158 10.03 -12.21 8.48
CA VAL A 158 10.64 -12.77 9.70
C VAL A 158 9.62 -13.08 10.78
N THR A 159 8.57 -12.24 10.92
CA THR A 159 7.51 -12.46 11.91
C THR A 159 6.62 -13.64 11.53
N VAL A 160 6.28 -13.79 10.25
CA VAL A 160 5.52 -14.95 9.76
C VAL A 160 6.34 -16.23 9.92
N GLU A 161 7.65 -16.21 9.62
CA GLU A 161 8.51 -17.38 9.86
C GLU A 161 8.60 -17.74 11.34
N ALA A 162 8.74 -16.75 12.23
CA ALA A 162 8.70 -16.99 13.67
C ALA A 162 7.34 -17.56 14.12
N ALA A 163 6.23 -17.02 13.62
CA ALA A 163 4.90 -17.53 13.90
C ALA A 163 4.73 -18.99 13.42
N VAL A 164 5.22 -19.31 12.22
CA VAL A 164 5.16 -20.68 11.68
C VAL A 164 6.02 -21.64 12.51
N ARG A 165 7.29 -21.32 12.75
CA ARG A 165 8.23 -22.22 13.43
C ARG A 165 7.97 -22.38 14.92
N LEU A 166 7.48 -21.32 15.59
CA LEU A 166 7.39 -21.27 17.04
C LEU A 166 5.97 -21.49 17.59
N VAL A 167 4.93 -21.22 16.77
CA VAL A 167 3.54 -21.33 17.22
C VAL A 167 2.73 -22.33 16.42
N LEU A 168 2.84 -22.32 15.09
CA LEU A 168 1.95 -23.11 14.23
C LEU A 168 2.46 -24.54 13.97
N ALA A 169 3.77 -24.73 13.75
CA ALA A 169 4.35 -26.03 13.45
C ALA A 169 4.50 -26.95 14.67
N PRO A 170 4.87 -26.50 15.90
CA PRO A 170 4.97 -27.37 17.05
C PRO A 170 3.62 -28.01 17.41
N GLU A 171 3.66 -29.26 17.86
CA GLU A 171 2.47 -29.94 18.39
C GLU A 171 2.12 -29.39 19.78
N GLY A 172 0.85 -29.20 20.07
CA GLY A 172 0.35 -28.73 21.37
C GLY A 172 -0.87 -27.80 21.28
N ALA A 173 -1.35 -27.35 22.43
CA ALA A 173 -2.46 -26.41 22.53
C ALA A 173 -2.07 -25.01 22.02
N ALA A 174 -3.04 -24.26 21.48
CA ALA A 174 -2.89 -22.87 21.00
C ALA A 174 -2.08 -22.68 19.69
N ARG A 175 -2.18 -23.62 18.75
CA ARG A 175 -1.59 -23.51 17.39
C ARG A 175 -2.33 -22.48 16.53
N GLY A 176 -2.42 -21.24 17.01
CA GLY A 176 -3.19 -20.22 16.32
C GLY A 176 -2.54 -18.84 16.37
N VAL A 177 -2.71 -18.07 15.30
CA VAL A 177 -2.24 -16.70 15.16
C VAL A 177 -3.40 -15.79 14.75
N LEU A 178 -3.56 -14.65 15.44
CA LEU A 178 -4.39 -13.55 15.01
C LEU A 178 -3.51 -12.44 14.43
N TRP A 179 -3.63 -12.19 13.14
CA TRP A 179 -2.92 -11.12 12.45
C TRP A 179 -3.89 -9.99 12.15
N ILE A 180 -3.56 -8.78 12.58
CA ILE A 180 -4.42 -7.61 12.49
C ILE A 180 -3.74 -6.56 11.64
N ALA A 181 -4.43 -6.10 10.60
CA ALA A 181 -3.96 -5.06 9.70
C ALA A 181 -5.01 -3.96 9.51
N GLN A 182 -4.62 -2.84 8.89
CA GLN A 182 -5.51 -1.69 8.71
C GLN A 182 -6.35 -1.76 7.44
N THR A 183 -5.82 -2.33 6.37
CA THR A 183 -6.47 -2.38 5.06
C THR A 183 -6.58 -3.80 4.54
N ASP A 184 -7.52 -4.03 3.64
CA ASP A 184 -7.74 -5.32 2.98
C ASP A 184 -6.51 -5.77 2.19
N GLU A 185 -5.75 -4.82 1.60
CA GLU A 185 -4.50 -5.11 0.90
C GLU A 185 -3.41 -5.63 1.84
N LEU A 186 -3.25 -5.00 3.02
CA LEU A 186 -2.30 -5.48 4.04
C LEU A 186 -2.72 -6.85 4.59
N CYS A 187 -4.01 -7.08 4.77
CA CYS A 187 -4.54 -8.39 5.15
C CYS A 187 -4.15 -9.46 4.12
N GLU A 188 -4.34 -9.19 2.84
CA GLU A 188 -4.01 -10.15 1.80
C GLU A 188 -2.49 -10.38 1.67
N GLN A 189 -1.66 -9.36 1.87
CA GLN A 189 -0.21 -9.53 1.92
C GLN A 189 0.22 -10.47 3.06
N ALA A 190 -0.40 -10.32 4.22
CA ALA A 190 -0.16 -11.25 5.33
C ALA A 190 -0.54 -12.69 4.95
N VAL A 191 -1.70 -12.89 4.29
CA VAL A 191 -2.11 -14.20 3.77
C VAL A 191 -1.07 -14.78 2.83
N GLN A 192 -0.60 -13.99 1.85
CA GLN A 192 0.42 -14.44 0.90
C GLN A 192 1.75 -14.78 1.59
N ALA A 193 2.15 -13.98 2.59
CA ALA A 193 3.35 -14.28 3.37
C ALA A 193 3.22 -15.58 4.15
N PHE A 194 2.08 -15.83 4.84
CA PHE A 194 1.82 -17.11 5.51
C PHE A 194 1.79 -18.27 4.53
N ARG A 195 1.16 -18.10 3.38
CA ARG A 195 1.11 -19.10 2.32
C ARG A 195 2.52 -19.47 1.86
N GLN A 196 3.33 -18.47 1.50
CA GLN A 196 4.69 -18.68 1.04
C GLN A 196 5.55 -19.39 2.10
N VAL A 197 5.51 -18.92 3.34
CA VAL A 197 6.34 -19.48 4.42
C VAL A 197 5.86 -20.88 4.79
N TRP A 198 4.55 -21.13 4.86
CA TRP A 198 4.02 -22.44 5.22
C TRP A 198 4.34 -23.52 4.18
N VAL A 199 4.18 -23.21 2.90
CA VAL A 199 4.54 -24.12 1.80
C VAL A 199 6.01 -24.55 1.91
N ASN A 200 6.86 -23.68 2.42
CA ASN A 200 8.30 -23.91 2.53
C ASN A 200 8.73 -24.55 3.88
N LEU A 201 8.13 -24.14 4.99
CA LEU A 201 8.57 -24.49 6.34
C LEU A 201 7.51 -25.21 7.18
N GLY A 202 6.31 -25.40 6.65
CA GLY A 202 5.23 -26.05 7.38
C GLY A 202 5.55 -27.50 7.76
N ALA A 203 4.90 -28.00 8.81
CA ALA A 203 5.05 -29.38 9.24
C ALA A 203 4.57 -30.34 8.14
N GLN A 204 5.37 -31.37 7.87
CA GLN A 204 5.00 -32.42 6.89
C GLN A 204 3.65 -33.04 7.26
N LYS A 205 2.80 -33.23 6.25
CA LYS A 205 1.47 -33.84 6.38
C LYS A 205 0.44 -33.03 7.19
N THR A 206 0.75 -31.77 7.55
CA THR A 206 -0.18 -30.89 8.27
C THR A 206 -0.57 -29.72 7.36
N SER A 207 -1.87 -29.48 7.19
CA SER A 207 -2.39 -28.33 6.44
C SER A 207 -2.60 -27.16 7.37
N LEU A 208 -2.23 -25.95 6.93
CA LEU A 208 -2.55 -24.71 7.60
C LEU A 208 -3.90 -24.19 7.13
N ARG A 209 -4.78 -23.86 8.05
CA ARG A 209 -6.00 -23.12 7.77
C ARG A 209 -5.74 -21.62 7.86
N ILE A 210 -6.04 -20.89 6.79
CA ILE A 210 -6.00 -19.42 6.77
C ILE A 210 -7.43 -18.91 6.62
N ALA A 211 -7.90 -18.16 7.61
CA ALA A 211 -9.24 -17.56 7.63
C ALA A 211 -9.15 -16.03 7.44
N ARG A 212 -10.01 -15.50 6.58
CA ARG A 212 -10.08 -14.08 6.21
C ARG A 212 -11.23 -13.39 6.91
N LEU A 213 -10.93 -12.44 7.80
CA LEU A 213 -11.93 -11.68 8.56
C LEU A 213 -11.91 -10.19 8.12
N TRP A 214 -12.22 -9.95 6.85
CA TRP A 214 -12.38 -8.61 6.26
C TRP A 214 -13.28 -8.66 5.02
N GLY A 215 -13.60 -7.51 4.42
CA GLY A 215 -14.26 -7.40 3.11
C GLY A 215 -15.61 -8.10 3.02
N GLY A 216 -16.40 -8.17 4.10
CA GLY A 216 -17.71 -8.83 4.11
C GLY A 216 -17.68 -10.35 4.25
N ASN A 217 -16.51 -10.97 4.46
CA ASN A 217 -16.39 -12.40 4.75
C ASN A 217 -17.12 -12.78 6.04
N ARG A 218 -17.57 -14.05 6.13
CA ARG A 218 -18.22 -14.58 7.32
C ARG A 218 -17.22 -14.74 8.47
N ASN A 219 -17.73 -14.81 9.70
CA ASN A 219 -16.91 -15.11 10.85
C ASN A 219 -16.27 -16.49 10.73
N PRO A 220 -14.96 -16.61 11.03
CA PRO A 220 -14.32 -17.91 11.05
C PRO A 220 -14.80 -18.72 12.24
N THR A 221 -15.01 -20.01 12.01
CA THR A 221 -15.33 -20.97 13.07
C THR A 221 -14.06 -21.37 13.84
N PRO A 222 -14.18 -21.81 15.12
CA PRO A 222 -13.06 -22.43 15.82
C PRO A 222 -12.47 -23.56 15.00
N SER A 223 -11.15 -23.73 15.05
CA SER A 223 -10.47 -24.89 14.46
C SER A 223 -10.59 -26.09 15.41
N ASP A 224 -10.58 -27.31 14.86
CA ASP A 224 -10.31 -28.49 15.65
C ASP A 224 -8.98 -28.33 16.38
N SER A 225 -8.90 -28.77 17.62
CA SER A 225 -7.81 -28.47 18.55
C SER A 225 -6.39 -28.79 18.03
N ASP A 226 -6.29 -29.64 17.02
CA ASP A 226 -5.00 -30.16 16.53
C ASP A 226 -4.50 -29.53 15.23
N LYS A 227 -5.31 -28.68 14.59
CA LYS A 227 -4.95 -28.04 13.31
C LYS A 227 -4.50 -26.60 13.48
N PRO A 228 -3.35 -26.22 12.92
CA PRO A 228 -2.89 -24.83 12.98
C PRO A 228 -3.81 -23.90 12.21
N VAL A 229 -4.09 -22.72 12.79
CA VAL A 229 -4.95 -21.72 12.19
C VAL A 229 -4.33 -20.33 12.24
N VAL A 230 -4.45 -19.61 11.14
CA VAL A 230 -4.17 -18.17 11.08
C VAL A 230 -5.47 -17.45 10.75
N VAL A 231 -5.86 -16.50 11.58
CA VAL A 231 -6.94 -15.58 11.27
C VAL A 231 -6.32 -14.23 10.95
N VAL A 232 -6.48 -13.79 9.72
CA VAL A 232 -6.07 -12.44 9.30
C VAL A 232 -7.33 -11.57 9.32
N ALA A 233 -7.26 -10.41 9.99
CA ALA A 233 -8.40 -9.54 10.19
C ALA A 233 -8.07 -8.08 9.89
N SER A 234 -9.00 -7.34 9.30
CA SER A 234 -8.92 -5.88 9.35
C SER A 234 -9.44 -5.38 10.70
N ILE A 235 -8.79 -4.34 11.25
CA ILE A 235 -9.16 -3.77 12.55
C ILE A 235 -10.62 -3.30 12.56
N GLN A 236 -11.11 -2.73 11.44
CA GLN A 236 -12.48 -2.25 11.29
C GLN A 236 -13.49 -3.38 11.39
N THR A 237 -13.25 -4.47 10.63
CA THR A 237 -14.14 -5.64 10.64
C THR A 237 -14.12 -6.34 12.00
N LEU A 238 -12.93 -6.48 12.59
CA LEU A 238 -12.80 -7.10 13.90
C LEU A 238 -13.55 -6.31 14.97
N ASN A 239 -13.36 -4.98 15.06
CA ASN A 239 -14.04 -4.13 16.02
C ASN A 239 -15.56 -4.12 15.84
N SER A 240 -16.06 -4.11 14.61
CA SER A 240 -17.50 -4.16 14.35
C SER A 240 -18.16 -5.47 14.80
N ARG A 241 -17.36 -6.54 15.03
CA ARG A 241 -17.84 -7.89 15.37
C ARG A 241 -17.32 -8.41 16.71
N ILE A 242 -16.53 -7.63 17.42
CA ILE A 242 -15.85 -8.01 18.67
C ILE A 242 -16.80 -8.47 19.77
N SER A 243 -18.05 -7.97 19.79
CA SER A 243 -19.10 -8.35 20.74
C SER A 243 -19.75 -9.71 20.42
N GLN A 244 -19.48 -10.29 19.25
CA GLN A 244 -20.10 -11.56 18.84
C GLN A 244 -19.43 -12.74 19.55
N ALA A 245 -20.23 -13.56 20.23
CA ALA A 245 -19.75 -14.72 21.01
C ALA A 245 -18.98 -15.73 20.13
N GLU A 246 -19.30 -15.79 18.84
CA GLU A 246 -18.65 -16.65 17.85
C GLU A 246 -17.15 -16.36 17.68
N LEU A 247 -16.68 -15.13 17.99
CA LEU A 247 -15.28 -14.73 17.89
C LEU A 247 -14.50 -14.88 19.21
N ALA A 248 -15.15 -15.28 20.31
CA ALA A 248 -14.52 -15.37 21.63
C ALA A 248 -13.30 -16.32 21.67
N TRP A 249 -13.24 -17.31 20.79
CA TRP A 249 -12.11 -18.25 20.69
C TRP A 249 -10.83 -17.60 20.20
N LEU A 250 -10.90 -16.49 19.45
CA LEU A 250 -9.73 -15.73 18.99
C LEU A 250 -8.88 -15.22 20.14
N ARG A 251 -9.46 -15.01 21.33
CA ARG A 251 -8.76 -14.59 22.54
C ARG A 251 -7.80 -15.65 23.10
N LYS A 252 -7.94 -16.91 22.65
CA LYS A 252 -7.15 -18.06 23.12
C LYS A 252 -6.05 -18.47 22.14
N LEU A 253 -5.83 -17.69 21.08
CA LEU A 253 -4.77 -17.94 20.11
C LEU A 253 -3.38 -17.71 20.72
N GLY A 254 -2.39 -18.43 20.21
CA GLY A 254 -1.03 -18.45 20.77
C GLY A 254 -0.19 -17.19 20.48
N LEU A 255 -0.60 -16.36 19.51
CA LEU A 255 0.10 -15.13 19.13
C LEU A 255 -0.88 -14.12 18.52
N VAL A 256 -0.73 -12.85 18.90
CA VAL A 256 -1.38 -11.71 18.24
C VAL A 256 -0.30 -10.85 17.57
N VAL A 257 -0.50 -10.55 16.30
CA VAL A 257 0.39 -9.65 15.53
C VAL A 257 -0.41 -8.42 15.10
N ILE A 258 0.15 -7.24 15.34
CA ILE A 258 -0.43 -5.96 14.92
C ILE A 258 0.50 -5.35 13.86
N ASP A 259 0.05 -5.38 12.61
CA ASP A 259 0.77 -4.74 11.52
C ASP A 259 0.59 -3.22 11.57
N GLU A 260 1.62 -2.46 11.18
CA GLU A 260 1.70 -1.00 11.32
C GLU A 260 1.31 -0.53 12.74
N CYS A 261 1.96 -1.11 13.74
CA CYS A 261 1.62 -0.96 15.16
C CYS A 261 1.77 0.47 15.71
N HIS A 262 2.31 1.41 14.94
CA HIS A 262 2.28 2.83 15.28
C HIS A 262 0.84 3.36 15.43
N HIS A 263 -0.16 2.66 14.89
CA HIS A 263 -1.58 2.93 15.14
C HIS A 263 -2.13 2.30 16.42
N ALA A 264 -1.36 1.46 17.13
CA ALA A 264 -1.85 0.69 18.28
C ALA A 264 -2.30 1.55 19.48
N ILE A 265 -2.06 2.86 19.49
CA ILE A 265 -2.54 3.78 20.53
C ILE A 265 -3.90 4.40 20.24
N THR A 266 -4.47 4.19 19.06
CA THR A 266 -5.80 4.71 18.71
C THR A 266 -6.93 4.05 19.49
N PRO A 267 -8.11 4.69 19.60
CA PRO A 267 -9.27 4.12 20.30
C PRO A 267 -9.64 2.71 19.83
N SER A 268 -9.65 2.47 18.52
CA SER A 268 -9.99 1.17 17.92
C SER A 268 -9.09 0.03 18.41
N TYR A 269 -7.78 0.28 18.46
CA TYR A 269 -6.84 -0.73 18.98
C TYR A 269 -6.89 -0.85 20.50
N SER A 270 -7.20 0.23 21.22
CA SER A 270 -7.42 0.18 22.67
C SER A 270 -8.64 -0.67 23.03
N GLU A 271 -9.71 -0.60 22.25
CA GLU A 271 -10.89 -1.45 22.39
C GLU A 271 -10.55 -2.93 22.13
N LEU A 272 -9.84 -3.21 21.04
CA LEU A 272 -9.37 -4.55 20.72
C LEU A 272 -8.50 -5.15 21.83
N LEU A 273 -7.53 -4.38 22.34
CA LEU A 273 -6.63 -4.86 23.39
C LEU A 273 -7.38 -5.11 24.72
N ARG A 274 -8.39 -4.31 25.05
CA ARG A 274 -9.31 -4.59 26.15
C ARG A 274 -10.09 -5.88 25.95
N TRP A 275 -10.60 -6.09 24.75
CA TRP A 275 -11.29 -7.32 24.41
C TRP A 275 -10.39 -8.55 24.50
N LEU A 276 -9.13 -8.45 24.10
CA LEU A 276 -8.13 -9.51 24.25
C LEU A 276 -7.66 -9.69 25.71
N ASP A 277 -8.17 -8.88 26.66
CA ASP A 277 -7.69 -8.79 28.04
C ASP A 277 -6.22 -8.35 28.17
N ALA A 278 -5.67 -7.72 27.14
CA ALA A 278 -4.27 -7.38 27.02
C ALA A 278 -3.94 -5.92 27.43
N GLU A 279 -4.93 -5.08 27.77
CA GLU A 279 -4.66 -3.66 28.05
C GLU A 279 -4.21 -3.37 29.48
N ALA A 280 -4.67 -4.14 30.47
CA ALA A 280 -4.22 -4.05 31.84
C ALA A 280 -4.25 -5.43 32.51
N PRO A 281 -3.25 -5.79 33.32
CA PRO A 281 -3.35 -6.98 34.15
C PRO A 281 -4.52 -6.79 35.12
N ARG A 282 -5.46 -7.73 35.13
CA ARG A 282 -6.48 -7.75 36.18
C ARG A 282 -5.78 -7.97 37.52
N PRO A 283 -6.24 -7.36 38.61
CA PRO A 283 -5.75 -7.71 39.93
C PRO A 283 -5.90 -9.22 40.14
N GLY A 284 -4.75 -9.93 40.28
CA GLY A 284 -4.72 -11.38 40.42
C GLY A 284 -4.55 -12.19 39.12
N ALA A 285 -4.57 -11.58 37.95
CA ALA A 285 -4.24 -12.27 36.69
C ALA A 285 -2.73 -12.56 36.63
N THR A 286 -2.40 -13.77 36.18
CA THR A 286 -0.99 -14.12 35.96
C THR A 286 -0.55 -13.71 34.54
N PRO A 287 0.74 -13.38 34.31
CA PRO A 287 1.26 -13.06 32.98
C PRO A 287 1.00 -14.15 31.92
N LYS A 288 0.62 -15.34 32.32
CA LYS A 288 0.28 -16.47 31.43
C LYS A 288 -1.08 -16.33 30.76
N ASP A 289 -1.95 -15.46 31.25
CA ASP A 289 -3.31 -15.30 30.71
C ASP A 289 -3.37 -14.30 29.55
N GLU A 290 -2.27 -13.56 29.30
CA GLU A 290 -2.15 -12.61 28.21
C GLU A 290 -1.48 -13.28 26.99
N PRO A 291 -2.13 -13.23 25.78
CA PRO A 291 -1.46 -13.73 24.59
C PRO A 291 -0.21 -12.89 24.28
N PRO A 292 0.87 -13.47 23.73
CA PRO A 292 1.98 -12.70 23.22
C PRO A 292 1.51 -11.71 22.15
N ILE A 293 1.97 -10.45 22.22
CA ILE A 293 1.61 -9.42 21.25
C ILE A 293 2.87 -8.88 20.58
N VAL A 294 2.92 -8.98 19.26
CA VAL A 294 4.01 -8.48 18.44
C VAL A 294 3.50 -7.38 17.53
N GLY A 295 4.03 -6.18 17.68
CA GLY A 295 3.81 -5.07 16.77
C GLY A 295 4.84 -5.06 15.65
N LEU A 296 4.43 -4.67 14.43
CA LEU A 296 5.34 -4.43 13.31
C LEU A 296 5.28 -2.96 12.93
N SER A 297 6.42 -2.31 12.78
CA SER A 297 6.48 -0.95 12.24
C SER A 297 7.82 -0.67 11.57
N ALA A 298 7.80 0.08 10.47
CA ALA A 298 9.01 0.64 9.89
C ALA A 298 9.46 1.91 10.64
N THR A 299 8.51 2.58 11.28
CA THR A 299 8.68 3.83 12.00
C THR A 299 7.92 3.75 13.32
N PRO A 300 8.50 3.22 14.37
CA PRO A 300 7.82 3.02 15.64
C PRO A 300 7.57 4.33 16.41
N PHE A 301 8.07 5.45 15.87
CA PHE A 301 7.91 6.79 16.45
C PHE A 301 6.67 7.48 15.87
N ARG A 302 6.09 8.37 16.66
CA ARG A 302 5.01 9.25 16.26
C ARG A 302 5.53 10.70 16.16
N THR A 303 4.71 11.59 15.61
CA THR A 303 5.05 13.02 15.51
C THR A 303 5.14 13.70 16.89
N ASP A 304 4.39 13.17 17.86
CA ASP A 304 4.33 13.62 19.24
C ASP A 304 5.17 12.69 20.14
N ASP A 305 6.04 13.27 20.97
CA ASP A 305 6.88 12.52 21.92
C ASP A 305 6.04 11.78 22.97
N GLU A 306 4.90 12.35 23.40
CA GLU A 306 4.01 11.70 24.36
C GLU A 306 3.32 10.47 23.73
N GLU A 307 2.87 10.57 22.47
CA GLU A 307 2.32 9.43 21.74
C GLU A 307 3.37 8.36 21.50
N SER A 308 4.61 8.74 21.21
CA SER A 308 5.73 7.82 21.03
C SER A 308 6.02 7.06 22.34
N GLN A 309 6.01 7.73 23.49
CA GLN A 309 6.14 7.11 24.80
C GLN A 309 4.96 6.19 25.14
N ARG A 310 3.73 6.57 24.78
CA ARG A 310 2.54 5.72 24.97
C ARG A 310 2.63 4.45 24.14
N LEU A 311 3.10 4.55 22.88
CA LEU A 311 3.35 3.40 22.02
C LEU A 311 4.42 2.48 22.62
N ALA A 312 5.56 3.04 23.04
CA ALA A 312 6.63 2.29 23.68
C ALA A 312 6.14 1.52 24.92
N ARG A 313 5.42 2.18 25.84
CA ARG A 313 4.83 1.55 27.04
C ARG A 313 3.86 0.42 26.70
N ARG A 314 3.12 0.52 25.57
CA ARG A 314 2.17 -0.52 25.12
C ARG A 314 2.86 -1.82 24.75
N PHE A 315 4.11 -1.74 24.29
CA PHE A 315 4.96 -2.88 23.92
C PHE A 315 6.15 -3.08 24.88
N ASP A 316 6.02 -2.64 26.14
CA ASP A 316 7.02 -2.80 27.21
C ASP A 316 8.41 -2.22 26.85
N SER A 317 8.43 -1.22 25.96
CA SER A 317 9.63 -0.59 25.40
C SER A 317 10.63 -1.59 24.80
N ARG A 318 10.15 -2.74 24.33
CA ARG A 318 10.97 -3.81 23.77
C ARG A 318 10.97 -3.74 22.24
N TRP A 319 12.12 -3.39 21.67
CA TRP A 319 12.37 -3.30 20.24
C TRP A 319 13.19 -4.49 19.76
N LEU A 320 12.88 -5.01 18.57
CA LEU A 320 13.59 -6.10 17.92
C LEU A 320 13.98 -5.68 16.48
N PRO A 321 15.29 -5.65 16.14
CA PRO A 321 16.43 -5.86 17.05
C PRO A 321 16.57 -4.71 18.07
N SER A 322 17.31 -4.91 19.13
CA SER A 322 17.48 -3.93 20.22
C SER A 322 18.34 -2.71 19.82
N ASP A 323 19.29 -2.92 18.92
CA ASP A 323 20.19 -1.87 18.42
C ASP A 323 19.60 -1.21 17.17
N GLN A 324 18.77 -0.19 17.37
CA GLN A 324 18.11 0.53 16.28
C GLN A 324 19.04 1.56 15.61
N GLU A 325 20.03 2.12 16.35
CA GLU A 325 20.89 3.19 15.82
C GLU A 325 21.85 2.68 14.75
N GLN A 326 22.47 1.53 14.98
CA GLN A 326 23.41 0.94 14.01
C GLN A 326 22.73 0.11 12.92
N LEU A 327 21.45 -0.22 13.11
CA LEU A 327 20.71 -1.08 12.20
C LEU A 327 20.73 -0.56 10.75
N TYR A 328 20.43 0.71 10.55
CA TYR A 328 20.37 1.30 9.20
C TYR A 328 21.72 1.27 8.50
N ALA A 329 22.81 1.69 9.18
CA ALA A 329 24.15 1.65 8.62
C ALA A 329 24.55 0.22 8.22
N ARG A 330 24.24 -0.76 9.07
CA ARG A 330 24.48 -2.19 8.79
C ARG A 330 23.69 -2.69 7.59
N LEU A 331 22.42 -2.34 7.47
CA LEU A 331 21.57 -2.74 6.33
C LEU A 331 22.01 -2.12 5.01
N LEU A 332 22.47 -0.86 5.03
CA LEU A 332 23.08 -0.20 3.86
C LEU A 332 24.37 -0.90 3.46
N ALA A 333 25.28 -1.13 4.40
CA ALA A 333 26.55 -1.81 4.14
C ALA A 333 26.36 -3.23 3.58
N GLN A 334 25.29 -3.89 3.98
CA GLN A 334 24.93 -5.23 3.47
C GLN A 334 24.17 -5.21 2.15
N GLY A 335 23.81 -4.06 1.57
CA GLY A 335 23.03 -3.97 0.34
C GLY A 335 21.56 -4.44 0.49
N VAL A 336 21.06 -4.50 1.72
CA VAL A 336 19.66 -4.80 2.06
C VAL A 336 18.79 -3.57 1.80
N LEU A 337 19.33 -2.38 2.10
CA LEU A 337 18.74 -1.09 1.77
C LEU A 337 19.51 -0.43 0.62
N ALA A 338 18.78 0.32 -0.22
CA ALA A 338 19.37 1.23 -1.19
C ALA A 338 19.85 2.51 -0.50
N GLN A 339 20.93 3.09 -1.00
CA GLN A 339 21.40 4.39 -0.56
C GLN A 339 20.45 5.49 -1.05
N ALA A 340 19.89 6.27 -0.15
CA ALA A 340 19.05 7.40 -0.49
C ALA A 340 19.88 8.60 -0.94
N GLN A 341 19.55 9.17 -2.10
CA GLN A 341 20.06 10.44 -2.60
C GLN A 341 18.97 11.49 -2.49
N TYR A 342 19.04 12.34 -1.46
CA TYR A 342 18.02 13.34 -1.20
C TYR A 342 18.25 14.61 -2.01
N GLU A 343 17.18 15.06 -2.66
CA GLU A 343 17.13 16.29 -3.45
C GLU A 343 15.84 17.06 -3.13
N SER A 344 15.93 18.37 -3.05
CA SER A 344 14.77 19.24 -2.96
C SER A 344 14.49 19.88 -4.32
N LEU A 345 13.24 19.83 -4.75
CA LEU A 345 12.77 20.51 -5.94
C LEU A 345 12.00 21.78 -5.53
N ASP A 346 12.55 22.93 -5.90
CA ASP A 346 11.83 24.21 -5.80
C ASP A 346 11.05 24.44 -7.10
N THR A 347 9.74 24.55 -6.99
CA THR A 347 8.85 24.82 -8.13
C THR A 347 8.51 26.32 -8.26
N GLY A 348 8.91 27.13 -7.31
CA GLY A 348 8.52 28.53 -7.19
C GLY A 348 7.05 28.72 -6.79
N ALA A 349 6.33 27.63 -6.51
CA ALA A 349 4.96 27.70 -6.02
C ALA A 349 4.92 27.86 -4.49
N GLY A 350 3.81 28.37 -3.99
CA GLY A 350 3.62 28.54 -2.57
C GLY A 350 2.27 29.14 -2.22
N LEU A 351 2.08 29.32 -0.92
CA LEU A 351 0.90 29.97 -0.34
C LEU A 351 1.37 31.12 0.56
N THR A 352 0.76 32.27 0.39
CA THR A 352 0.96 33.39 1.30
C THR A 352 0.30 33.12 2.65
N ASP A 353 0.72 33.85 3.70
CA ASP A 353 0.07 33.75 5.03
C ASP A 353 -1.41 34.15 4.99
N ASP A 354 -1.80 35.05 4.08
CA ASP A 354 -3.20 35.43 3.87
C ASP A 354 -4.00 34.27 3.25
N GLU A 355 -3.46 33.58 2.26
CA GLU A 355 -4.09 32.38 1.67
C GLU A 355 -4.20 31.25 2.70
N LEU A 356 -3.17 31.01 3.48
CA LEU A 356 -3.18 30.01 4.57
C LEU A 356 -4.26 30.36 5.61
N THR A 357 -4.36 31.63 6.00
CA THR A 357 -5.39 32.09 6.93
C THR A 357 -6.80 31.94 6.36
N ARG A 358 -6.99 32.12 5.04
CA ARG A 358 -8.28 31.84 4.38
C ARG A 358 -8.61 30.36 4.38
N LEU A 359 -7.66 29.49 4.09
CA LEU A 359 -7.85 28.03 4.14
C LEU A 359 -8.20 27.55 5.54
N GLU A 360 -7.57 28.09 6.58
CA GLU A 360 -7.90 27.82 7.98
C GLU A 360 -9.35 28.20 8.34
N ARG A 361 -9.85 29.32 7.78
CA ARG A 361 -11.24 29.79 8.04
C ARG A 361 -12.31 29.03 7.27
N LEU A 362 -11.95 28.36 6.18
CA LEU A 362 -12.87 27.54 5.38
C LEU A 362 -13.14 26.18 6.03
N GLY A 363 -12.24 25.70 6.89
CA GLY A 363 -12.53 24.62 7.82
C GLY A 363 -13.37 25.18 8.96
N GLU A 364 -14.63 24.71 9.11
CA GLU A 364 -15.62 25.17 10.08
C GLU A 364 -15.07 25.44 11.49
N PRO A 365 -15.71 26.35 12.30
CA PRO A 365 -15.19 26.76 13.60
C PRO A 365 -15.44 25.68 14.66
N TRP A 366 -14.49 24.74 14.82
CA TRP A 366 -14.47 23.80 15.93
C TRP A 366 -13.24 24.03 16.81
N GLU A 367 -13.42 23.90 18.09
CA GLU A 367 -12.36 23.93 19.10
C GLU A 367 -11.33 22.84 18.81
N GLY A 368 -10.19 23.26 18.22
CA GLY A 368 -9.09 22.40 17.76
C GLY A 368 -9.01 22.40 16.23
N LEU A 369 -8.04 23.20 15.70
CA LEU A 369 -7.70 23.12 14.27
C LEU A 369 -7.46 21.66 13.89
N ASP A 370 -8.33 21.08 13.06
CA ASP A 370 -8.04 19.82 12.42
C ASP A 370 -6.98 20.05 11.35
N PHE A 371 -5.72 19.93 11.80
CA PHE A 371 -4.53 20.20 10.99
C PHE A 371 -4.46 19.30 9.75
N GLU A 372 -5.10 18.16 9.77
CA GLU A 372 -5.21 17.25 8.61
C GLU A 372 -6.09 17.87 7.52
N ASN A 373 -7.20 18.50 7.88
CA ASN A 373 -8.08 19.17 6.92
C ASN A 373 -7.40 20.38 6.29
N LEU A 374 -6.66 21.16 7.06
CA LEU A 374 -5.85 22.27 6.54
C LEU A 374 -4.81 21.76 5.55
N LEU A 375 -4.10 20.69 5.91
CA LEU A 375 -3.07 20.10 5.05
C LEU A 375 -3.67 19.57 3.75
N GLU A 376 -4.84 18.98 3.79
CA GLU A 376 -5.55 18.53 2.58
C GLU A 376 -5.95 19.72 1.69
N ALA A 377 -6.46 20.81 2.27
CA ALA A 377 -6.78 22.03 1.53
C ALA A 377 -5.54 22.67 0.87
N ILE A 378 -4.40 22.69 1.58
CA ILE A 378 -3.11 23.11 1.05
C ILE A 378 -2.73 22.24 -0.16
N ASN A 379 -2.81 20.92 -0.01
CA ASN A 379 -2.49 19.98 -1.08
C ASN A 379 -3.38 20.17 -2.31
N GLN A 380 -4.69 20.37 -2.12
CA GLN A 380 -5.62 20.62 -3.22
C GLN A 380 -5.31 21.94 -3.94
N ARG A 381 -4.96 23.00 -3.20
CA ARG A 381 -4.58 24.30 -3.78
C ARG A 381 -3.30 24.18 -4.63
N LEU A 382 -2.28 23.48 -4.12
CA LEU A 382 -1.03 23.24 -4.83
C LEU A 382 -1.20 22.33 -6.05
N ALA A 383 -2.10 21.37 -6.00
CA ALA A 383 -2.45 20.50 -7.12
C ALA A 383 -2.92 21.27 -8.36
N GLY A 384 -3.63 22.39 -8.15
CA GLY A 384 -4.13 23.24 -9.24
C GLY A 384 -3.13 24.25 -9.82
N ASP A 385 -1.88 24.27 -9.37
CA ASP A 385 -0.87 25.18 -9.88
C ASP A 385 -0.22 24.64 -11.15
N ALA A 386 -0.62 25.21 -12.30
CA ALA A 386 -0.18 24.74 -13.62
C ALA A 386 1.35 24.83 -13.79
N ARG A 387 1.98 25.92 -13.33
CA ARG A 387 3.42 26.12 -13.45
C ARG A 387 4.20 25.12 -12.60
N ARG A 388 3.69 24.83 -11.42
CA ARG A 388 4.22 23.76 -10.55
C ARG A 388 4.15 22.40 -11.24
N ASN A 389 3.01 22.08 -11.84
CA ASN A 389 2.80 20.81 -12.54
C ASN A 389 3.71 20.67 -13.76
N GLU A 390 3.95 21.75 -14.51
CA GLU A 390 4.95 21.75 -15.59
C GLU A 390 6.36 21.44 -15.06
N ARG A 391 6.79 22.06 -13.96
CA ARG A 391 8.09 21.79 -13.34
C ARG A 391 8.23 20.34 -12.87
N LEU A 392 7.14 19.70 -12.41
CA LEU A 392 7.15 18.29 -12.04
C LEU A 392 7.33 17.39 -13.27
N VAL A 393 6.67 17.70 -14.39
CA VAL A 393 6.87 16.97 -15.65
C VAL A 393 8.32 17.12 -16.13
N GLU A 394 8.85 18.36 -16.19
CA GLU A 394 10.23 18.62 -16.59
C GLU A 394 11.25 17.85 -15.73
N CYS A 395 11.03 17.78 -14.42
CA CYS A 395 11.88 17.00 -13.51
C CYS A 395 11.93 15.52 -13.88
N ILE A 396 10.77 14.93 -14.22
CA ILE A 396 10.66 13.54 -14.64
C ILE A 396 11.26 13.33 -16.05
N GLU A 397 11.03 14.25 -16.98
CA GLU A 397 11.60 14.19 -18.33
C GLU A 397 13.13 14.23 -18.32
N ALA A 398 13.70 15.12 -17.51
CA ALA A 398 15.13 15.27 -17.36
C ALA A 398 15.81 14.10 -16.60
N SER A 399 15.03 13.26 -15.93
CA SER A 399 15.55 12.18 -15.10
C SER A 399 15.93 10.94 -15.92
N ALA A 400 16.98 10.23 -15.51
CA ALA A 400 17.42 8.99 -16.14
C ALA A 400 16.75 7.75 -15.55
N GLU A 401 16.07 7.88 -14.43
CA GLU A 401 15.46 6.83 -13.66
C GLU A 401 14.29 6.18 -14.42
N ARG A 402 14.14 4.87 -14.25
CA ARG A 402 13.19 4.07 -15.05
C ARG A 402 11.97 3.58 -14.29
N SER A 403 11.99 3.65 -12.98
CA SER A 403 10.91 3.16 -12.12
C SER A 403 10.61 4.20 -11.03
N ILE A 404 9.69 5.13 -11.34
CA ILE A 404 9.42 6.31 -10.54
C ILE A 404 8.10 6.16 -9.79
N LEU A 405 8.15 6.22 -8.47
CA LEU A 405 6.95 6.38 -7.64
C LEU A 405 6.70 7.87 -7.40
N PHE A 406 5.58 8.35 -7.87
CA PHE A 406 5.20 9.75 -7.75
C PHE A 406 4.03 9.91 -6.76
N PHE A 407 4.31 10.48 -5.59
CA PHE A 407 3.31 10.81 -4.57
C PHE A 407 2.72 12.19 -4.81
N THR A 408 1.48 12.21 -5.27
CA THR A 408 0.76 13.39 -5.71
C THR A 408 -0.10 14.01 -4.60
N ASN A 409 -0.51 15.26 -4.79
CA ASN A 409 -1.23 16.06 -3.80
C ASN A 409 -2.68 15.57 -3.57
N SER A 410 -3.35 15.09 -4.62
CA SER A 410 -4.73 14.59 -4.57
C SER A 410 -4.96 13.46 -5.57
N VAL A 411 -6.13 12.83 -5.54
CA VAL A 411 -6.53 11.82 -6.54
C VAL A 411 -6.58 12.45 -7.93
N ALA A 412 -7.25 13.58 -8.07
CA ALA A 412 -7.35 14.30 -9.34
C ALA A 412 -5.96 14.71 -9.87
N HIS A 413 -5.05 15.11 -8.98
CA HIS A 413 -3.68 15.45 -9.37
C HIS A 413 -2.89 14.21 -9.85
N ALA A 414 -3.13 13.02 -9.29
CA ALA A 414 -2.52 11.79 -9.79
C ALA A 414 -2.96 11.49 -11.23
N GLU A 415 -4.25 11.63 -11.50
CA GLU A 415 -4.83 11.42 -12.82
C GLU A 415 -4.32 12.48 -13.83
N GLU A 416 -4.28 13.76 -13.44
CA GLU A 416 -3.75 14.85 -14.26
C GLU A 416 -2.28 14.62 -14.61
N MET A 417 -1.43 14.32 -13.61
CA MET A 417 -0.01 14.14 -13.84
C MET A 417 0.28 12.92 -14.71
N ALA A 418 -0.45 11.83 -14.52
CA ALA A 418 -0.35 10.68 -15.42
C ALA A 418 -0.76 11.02 -16.86
N ALA A 419 -1.81 11.84 -17.04
CA ALA A 419 -2.22 12.30 -18.37
C ALA A 419 -1.15 13.19 -19.03
N ARG A 420 -0.61 14.18 -18.32
CA ARG A 420 0.45 15.06 -18.81
C ARG A 420 1.71 14.29 -19.21
N LEU A 421 2.14 13.33 -18.38
CA LEU A 421 3.30 12.48 -18.66
C LEU A 421 3.09 11.62 -19.91
N ASN A 422 1.92 11.00 -20.08
CA ASN A 422 1.61 10.22 -21.28
C ASN A 422 1.62 11.10 -22.54
N LEU A 423 1.09 12.31 -22.49
CA LEU A 423 1.16 13.27 -23.61
C LEU A 423 2.58 13.72 -23.92
N ALA A 424 3.46 13.78 -22.92
CA ALA A 424 4.90 14.00 -23.09
C ALA A 424 5.66 12.73 -23.56
N GLY A 425 4.96 11.62 -23.86
CA GLY A 425 5.58 10.38 -24.31
C GLY A 425 6.18 9.52 -23.20
N ILE A 426 5.89 9.82 -21.93
CA ILE A 426 6.37 9.09 -20.76
C ILE A 426 5.26 8.18 -20.25
N GLY A 427 5.46 6.85 -20.35
CA GLY A 427 4.48 5.88 -19.89
C GLY A 427 4.17 6.03 -18.39
N ALA A 428 2.97 6.46 -18.07
CA ALA A 428 2.52 6.72 -16.71
C ALA A 428 1.11 6.16 -16.45
N ALA A 429 0.83 5.79 -15.21
CA ALA A 429 -0.51 5.42 -14.77
C ALA A 429 -0.84 6.06 -13.42
N ALA A 430 -2.12 6.30 -13.16
CA ALA A 430 -2.61 6.79 -11.88
C ALA A 430 -3.24 5.67 -11.06
N ILE A 431 -2.90 5.61 -9.77
CA ILE A 431 -3.53 4.69 -8.80
C ILE A 431 -4.04 5.49 -7.61
N SER A 432 -5.32 5.32 -7.32
CA SER A 432 -6.00 5.94 -6.20
C SER A 432 -6.97 4.98 -5.53
N SER A 433 -7.66 5.43 -4.48
CA SER A 433 -8.78 4.68 -3.87
C SER A 433 -9.90 4.38 -4.87
N ASN A 434 -10.06 5.22 -5.88
CA ASN A 434 -11.11 5.09 -6.90
C ASN A 434 -10.73 4.15 -8.06
N THR A 435 -9.46 3.76 -8.16
CA THR A 435 -9.01 2.86 -9.23
C THR A 435 -9.58 1.45 -9.02
N PRO A 436 -10.35 0.91 -9.99
CA PRO A 436 -10.90 -0.44 -9.90
C PRO A 436 -9.80 -1.48 -9.67
N THR A 437 -10.07 -2.51 -8.88
CA THR A 437 -9.08 -3.54 -8.48
C THR A 437 -8.36 -4.17 -9.68
N VAL A 438 -9.10 -4.44 -10.77
CA VAL A 438 -8.52 -5.02 -11.99
C VAL A 438 -7.55 -4.06 -12.67
N ALA A 439 -7.94 -2.78 -12.81
CA ALA A 439 -7.08 -1.75 -13.39
C ALA A 439 -5.85 -1.52 -12.50
N ARG A 440 -6.03 -1.47 -11.18
CA ARG A 440 -4.94 -1.33 -10.22
C ARG A 440 -3.91 -2.45 -10.39
N ARG A 441 -4.35 -3.71 -10.41
CA ARG A 441 -3.46 -4.86 -10.62
C ARG A 441 -2.73 -4.77 -11.95
N TYR A 442 -3.43 -4.45 -13.02
CA TYR A 442 -2.86 -4.29 -14.36
C TYR A 442 -1.75 -3.23 -14.40
N PHE A 443 -1.97 -2.06 -13.77
CA PHE A 443 -0.96 -1.01 -13.72
C PHE A 443 0.23 -1.38 -12.84
N LEU A 444 -0.01 -2.06 -11.72
CA LEU A 444 1.05 -2.53 -10.82
C LEU A 444 1.94 -3.57 -11.52
N ASP A 445 1.35 -4.56 -12.20
CA ASP A 445 2.09 -5.58 -12.93
C ASP A 445 2.95 -4.95 -14.06
N ARG A 446 2.40 -3.95 -14.78
CA ARG A 446 3.12 -3.23 -15.84
C ARG A 446 4.22 -2.33 -15.31
N PHE A 447 4.04 -1.68 -14.18
CA PHE A 447 5.06 -0.89 -13.52
C PHE A 447 6.22 -1.79 -13.04
N GLN A 448 5.90 -2.90 -12.39
CA GLN A 448 6.90 -3.88 -11.97
C GLN A 448 7.64 -4.52 -13.15
N GLY A 449 6.95 -4.72 -14.28
CA GLY A 449 7.51 -5.21 -15.54
C GLY A 449 8.30 -4.17 -16.35
N GLY A 450 8.35 -2.90 -15.89
CA GLY A 450 9.07 -1.82 -16.58
C GLY A 450 8.37 -1.28 -17.84
N GLN A 451 7.10 -1.62 -18.07
CA GLN A 451 6.29 -1.14 -19.20
C GLN A 451 5.65 0.22 -18.92
N ILE A 452 5.51 0.59 -17.66
CA ILE A 452 5.14 1.90 -17.17
C ILE A 452 6.33 2.43 -16.39
N ARG A 453 6.79 3.65 -16.72
CA ARG A 453 7.93 4.29 -16.06
C ARG A 453 7.53 5.02 -14.77
N VAL A 454 6.36 5.65 -14.75
CA VAL A 454 5.89 6.47 -13.64
C VAL A 454 4.57 5.97 -13.09
N LEU A 455 4.52 5.72 -11.79
CA LEU A 455 3.29 5.37 -11.09
C LEU A 455 2.88 6.54 -10.20
N CYS A 456 1.92 7.33 -10.67
CA CYS A 456 1.33 8.44 -9.93
C CYS A 456 0.33 7.90 -8.90
N ASN A 457 0.49 8.27 -7.63
CA ASN A 457 -0.41 7.77 -6.61
C ASN A 457 -0.77 8.81 -5.55
N HIS A 458 -1.97 8.66 -4.99
CA HIS A 458 -2.42 9.41 -3.84
C HIS A 458 -2.86 8.46 -2.73
N SER A 459 -2.14 8.48 -1.61
CA SER A 459 -2.43 7.75 -0.35
C SER A 459 -2.52 6.23 -0.40
N VAL A 460 -2.49 5.58 -1.59
CA VAL A 460 -2.73 4.13 -1.73
C VAL A 460 -1.44 3.31 -1.59
N LEU A 461 -0.30 3.85 -2.02
CA LEU A 461 0.98 3.14 -2.04
C LEU A 461 1.88 3.46 -0.83
N THR A 462 1.38 4.20 0.16
CA THR A 462 2.11 4.47 1.41
C THR A 462 2.25 3.22 2.27
N THR A 463 1.26 2.32 2.22
CA THR A 463 1.28 1.03 2.92
C THR A 463 0.97 -0.10 1.95
N GLY A 464 1.56 -1.25 2.16
CA GLY A 464 1.12 -2.49 1.51
C GLY A 464 1.57 -2.76 0.07
N PHE A 465 2.19 -1.83 -0.66
CA PHE A 465 2.66 -2.05 -2.02
C PHE A 465 4.16 -2.36 -2.08
N ASP A 466 4.52 -3.34 -2.89
CA ASP A 466 5.90 -3.75 -3.10
C ASP A 466 6.37 -3.42 -4.53
N ALA A 467 7.30 -2.46 -4.66
CA ALA A 467 7.94 -2.07 -5.91
C ALA A 467 9.47 -2.12 -5.74
N PRO A 468 10.09 -3.30 -5.79
CA PRO A 468 11.50 -3.45 -5.43
C PRO A 468 12.46 -2.66 -6.35
N ARG A 469 12.11 -2.46 -7.62
CA ARG A 469 12.97 -1.78 -8.61
C ARG A 469 12.79 -0.28 -8.68
N THR A 470 12.09 0.34 -7.70
CA THR A 470 11.94 1.79 -7.65
C THR A 470 13.31 2.45 -7.47
N ASP A 471 13.71 3.27 -8.43
CA ASP A 471 14.98 3.99 -8.47
C ASP A 471 14.82 5.51 -8.23
N MET A 472 13.57 5.99 -8.27
CA MET A 472 13.23 7.37 -7.86
C MET A 472 11.89 7.41 -7.12
N VAL A 473 11.86 8.21 -6.05
CA VAL A 473 10.63 8.59 -5.35
C VAL A 473 10.48 10.10 -5.46
N LEU A 474 9.43 10.56 -6.13
CA LEU A 474 9.07 11.98 -6.23
C LEU A 474 7.90 12.27 -5.28
N ILE A 475 8.12 13.15 -4.31
CA ILE A 475 7.14 13.51 -3.29
C ILE A 475 6.71 14.95 -3.52
N ALA A 476 5.58 15.15 -4.21
CA ALA A 476 4.99 16.48 -4.42
C ALA A 476 3.95 16.82 -3.34
N ARG A 477 3.41 15.80 -2.67
CA ARG A 477 2.47 15.99 -1.59
C ARG A 477 3.13 16.63 -0.38
N GLN A 478 2.55 17.72 0.12
CA GLN A 478 2.97 18.27 1.39
C GLN A 478 2.53 17.37 2.53
N VAL A 479 3.48 17.02 3.40
CA VAL A 479 3.26 16.21 4.59
C VAL A 479 4.05 16.82 5.75
N PHE A 480 3.45 16.78 6.95
CA PHE A 480 4.15 17.25 8.17
C PHE A 480 4.42 16.08 9.13
N SER A 481 3.91 14.89 8.82
CA SER A 481 4.19 13.68 9.59
C SER A 481 5.49 13.02 9.12
N PRO A 482 6.51 12.92 9.98
CA PRO A 482 7.74 12.17 9.68
C PRO A 482 7.47 10.70 9.32
N VAL A 483 6.50 10.10 9.98
CA VAL A 483 6.11 8.71 9.73
C VAL A 483 5.60 8.53 8.30
N ARG A 484 4.66 9.38 7.86
CA ARG A 484 4.14 9.34 6.49
C ARG A 484 5.23 9.63 5.46
N TYR A 485 6.09 10.61 5.73
CA TYR A 485 7.21 10.93 4.86
C TYR A 485 8.16 9.73 4.71
N MET A 486 8.56 9.12 5.83
CA MET A 486 9.45 7.97 5.84
C MET A 486 8.82 6.71 5.21
N GLN A 487 7.50 6.54 5.29
CA GLN A 487 6.80 5.47 4.57
C GLN A 487 6.88 5.67 3.05
N MET A 488 6.76 6.91 2.55
CA MET A 488 6.93 7.21 1.12
C MET A 488 8.37 7.00 0.67
N VAL A 489 9.34 7.56 1.38
CA VAL A 489 10.78 7.37 1.13
C VAL A 489 11.13 5.89 1.13
N GLY A 490 10.65 5.16 2.12
CA GLY A 490 10.94 3.74 2.28
C GLY A 490 10.51 2.84 1.11
N ARG A 491 9.61 3.33 0.23
CA ARG A 491 9.23 2.58 -0.98
C ARG A 491 10.36 2.47 -2.00
N GLY A 492 11.28 3.43 -2.02
CA GLY A 492 12.47 3.40 -2.89
C GLY A 492 13.71 2.80 -2.23
N LEU A 493 13.68 2.49 -0.93
CA LEU A 493 14.88 2.08 -0.20
C LEU A 493 15.15 0.57 -0.22
N ARG A 494 14.58 -0.18 -1.13
CA ARG A 494 14.88 -1.59 -1.27
C ARG A 494 16.23 -1.77 -1.97
N GLY A 495 17.17 -2.45 -1.30
CA GLY A 495 18.52 -2.73 -1.82
C GLY A 495 18.58 -3.94 -2.76
N GLU A 496 19.72 -4.12 -3.41
CA GLU A 496 19.95 -5.16 -4.44
C GLU A 496 19.72 -6.59 -3.89
N LYS A 497 20.09 -6.86 -2.65
CA LYS A 497 19.85 -8.17 -2.02
C LYS A 497 18.36 -8.53 -1.88
N ASN A 498 17.50 -7.53 -1.92
CA ASN A 498 16.05 -7.71 -1.89
C ASN A 498 15.38 -7.44 -3.25
N GLY A 499 16.16 -7.54 -4.35
CA GLY A 499 15.67 -7.34 -5.71
C GLY A 499 15.43 -5.88 -6.10
N GLY A 500 15.93 -4.94 -5.30
CA GLY A 500 15.85 -3.51 -5.56
C GLY A 500 17.08 -2.94 -6.27
N THR A 501 17.46 -1.72 -5.91
CA THR A 501 18.54 -0.94 -6.51
C THR A 501 19.64 -0.64 -5.49
N SER A 502 20.86 -0.33 -5.96
CA SER A 502 21.95 0.12 -5.07
C SER A 502 21.69 1.53 -4.51
N GLN A 503 21.02 2.37 -5.28
CA GLN A 503 20.72 3.76 -4.94
C GLN A 503 19.28 4.10 -5.35
N CYS A 504 18.66 5.03 -4.62
CA CYS A 504 17.36 5.59 -4.97
C CYS A 504 17.38 7.11 -4.77
N ARG A 505 16.95 7.83 -5.80
CA ARG A 505 16.82 9.28 -5.76
C ARG A 505 15.49 9.66 -5.11
N ILE A 506 15.56 10.45 -4.04
CA ILE A 506 14.40 10.94 -3.28
C ILE A 506 14.24 12.42 -3.56
N VAL A 507 13.35 12.76 -4.46
CA VAL A 507 13.06 14.16 -4.82
C VAL A 507 11.85 14.63 -4.03
N THR A 508 12.04 15.64 -3.19
CA THR A 508 10.96 16.22 -2.38
C THR A 508 10.67 17.63 -2.85
N VAL A 509 9.42 17.90 -3.17
CA VAL A 509 8.98 19.25 -3.55
C VAL A 509 8.82 20.08 -2.29
N ILE A 510 9.58 21.18 -2.21
CA ILE A 510 9.52 22.14 -1.12
C ILE A 510 8.84 23.40 -1.62
N ASP A 511 7.53 23.47 -1.43
CA ASP A 511 6.74 24.64 -1.74
C ASP A 511 6.85 25.67 -0.59
N ASN A 512 6.79 26.95 -0.91
CA ASN A 512 6.78 27.99 0.12
C ASN A 512 5.39 28.03 0.81
N LEU A 513 5.33 27.57 2.03
CA LEU A 513 4.11 27.53 2.84
C LEU A 513 4.12 28.58 3.97
N GLY A 514 4.77 29.72 3.75
CA GLY A 514 4.84 30.78 4.74
C GLY A 514 5.31 30.25 6.11
N ARG A 515 4.52 30.47 7.15
CA ARG A 515 4.81 30.02 8.54
C ARG A 515 4.95 28.49 8.74
N PHE A 516 4.57 27.67 7.76
CA PHE A 516 4.68 26.20 7.85
C PHE A 516 5.87 25.63 7.06
N SER A 517 6.64 26.45 6.35
CA SER A 517 7.73 25.99 5.48
C SER A 517 8.77 25.13 6.22
N ASP A 518 9.12 25.48 7.46
CA ASP A 518 10.12 24.75 8.25
C ASP A 518 9.61 23.43 8.86
N ARG A 519 8.30 23.14 8.76
CA ARG A 519 7.70 21.94 9.34
C ARG A 519 7.84 20.70 8.46
N HIS A 520 8.34 20.84 7.24
CA HIS A 520 8.44 19.70 6.34
C HIS A 520 9.50 18.70 6.82
N PRO A 521 9.16 17.38 6.94
CA PRO A 521 10.06 16.35 7.45
C PRO A 521 11.36 16.17 6.67
N TYR A 522 11.42 16.61 5.41
CA TYR A 522 12.63 16.58 4.60
C TYR A 522 13.84 17.20 5.33
N HIS A 523 13.65 18.30 6.05
CA HIS A 523 14.75 19.04 6.68
C HIS A 523 15.52 18.26 7.75
N TYR A 524 14.84 17.30 8.42
CA TYR A 524 15.46 16.48 9.46
C TYR A 524 15.54 14.98 9.08
N CYS A 525 14.73 14.49 8.14
CA CYS A 525 14.80 13.10 7.72
C CYS A 525 15.87 12.83 6.66
N ARG A 526 16.35 13.84 5.91
CA ARG A 526 17.33 13.68 4.82
C ARG A 526 18.66 13.05 5.26
N ASN A 527 18.99 13.12 6.53
CA ASN A 527 20.23 12.56 7.06
C ASN A 527 20.07 11.13 7.59
N LEU A 528 18.84 10.60 7.71
CA LEU A 528 18.60 9.31 8.34
C LEU A 528 19.10 8.11 7.52
N TYR A 529 19.20 8.25 6.18
CA TYR A 529 19.60 7.18 5.25
C TYR A 529 20.76 7.61 4.35
N SER A 530 21.33 8.80 4.57
CA SER A 530 22.56 9.22 3.93
C SER A 530 23.74 8.72 4.76
N THR A 531 24.72 8.05 4.14
CA THR A 531 26.01 7.86 4.77
C THR A 531 26.57 9.26 5.04
N GLY A 532 26.71 9.63 6.32
CA GLY A 532 27.24 10.93 6.70
C GLY A 532 28.52 11.24 5.94
N ALA A 533 28.55 12.43 5.36
CA ALA A 533 29.77 13.03 4.88
C ALA A 533 30.63 13.46 6.08
#